data_4af9e155a5ed4116313b2a2e24585e62
#
_entry.id   4af9e155a5ed4116313b2a2e24585e62
#
_cell.length_a   1.000
_cell.length_b   1.000
_cell.length_c   1.000
_cell.angle_alpha   90.00
_cell.angle_beta   90.00
_cell.angle_gamma   90.00
#
_symmetry.space_group_name_H-M   'P 1'
#
loop_
_entity.id
_entity.type
_entity.pdbx_description
1 polymer ?
#
loop_
_entity_poly.entity_id
_entity_poly.type
_entity_poly.pdbx_seq_one_letter_code
_entity_poly.pdbx_strand_id
1 'polypeptide(L)'
;VILSLMEDKDNFYGYFLFQMGREIRFDITSASGVNFKGAKYVIYFNPILFLQLSMKQMETTIKHEIHHILSLHLSRAKELKSKYSTLAINLAMDIVVNQYLDNLPPYSTTLNGVNNKYNLNMEAYNTLEYYAEKIQSELDLMEEDDEGEEDDSQMTDSMEDFYDPEKMHDM
;
A
#
# COMPACT_ATOMS: atom_id res chain seq x y z
N VAL A 1 -3.13 13.65 -15.71
CA VAL A 1 -3.75 12.81 -14.65
C VAL A 1 -4.81 13.60 -13.90
N ILE A 2 -4.50 14.74 -13.27
CA ILE A 2 -5.46 15.52 -12.49
C ILE A 2 -6.68 15.91 -13.34
N LEU A 3 -6.45 16.49 -14.53
CA LEU A 3 -7.53 16.85 -15.45
C LEU A 3 -8.38 15.64 -15.85
N SER A 4 -7.75 14.53 -16.14
CA SER A 4 -8.43 13.27 -16.48
C SER A 4 -9.34 12.79 -15.34
N LEU A 5 -8.87 12.83 -14.08
CA LEU A 5 -9.68 12.49 -12.92
C LEU A 5 -10.85 13.46 -12.68
N MET A 6 -10.72 14.72 -13.11
CA MET A 6 -11.80 15.71 -13.00
C MET A 6 -12.82 15.64 -14.13
N GLU A 7 -12.43 15.12 -15.29
CA GLU A 7 -13.31 14.93 -16.44
C GLU A 7 -14.13 13.63 -16.35
N ASP A 8 -13.76 12.73 -15.47
CA ASP A 8 -14.48 11.48 -15.26
C ASP A 8 -15.91 11.77 -14.71
N LYS A 9 -16.85 10.88 -15.01
CA LYS A 9 -18.25 10.99 -14.52
C LYS A 9 -18.32 11.06 -13.01
N ASP A 10 -17.37 10.43 -12.33
CA ASP A 10 -17.14 10.56 -10.91
C ASP A 10 -15.85 11.35 -10.67
N ASN A 11 -15.96 12.66 -10.61
CA ASN A 11 -14.84 13.57 -10.39
C ASN A 11 -14.39 13.67 -8.91
N PHE A 12 -14.92 12.81 -8.06
CA PHE A 12 -14.62 12.77 -6.61
C PHE A 12 -13.11 12.72 -6.33
N TYR A 13 -12.39 11.84 -7.00
CA TYR A 13 -10.95 11.67 -6.80
C TYR A 13 -10.14 12.91 -7.18
N GLY A 14 -10.52 13.59 -8.25
CA GLY A 14 -9.88 14.84 -8.67
C GLY A 14 -10.04 15.94 -7.63
N TYR A 15 -11.26 16.15 -7.13
CA TYR A 15 -11.53 17.13 -6.08
C TYR A 15 -10.87 16.76 -4.75
N PHE A 16 -10.87 15.49 -4.40
CA PHE A 16 -10.19 15.01 -3.18
C PHE A 16 -8.70 15.31 -3.24
N LEU A 17 -8.04 14.99 -4.38
CA LEU A 17 -6.63 15.25 -4.59
C LEU A 17 -6.29 16.77 -4.45
N PHE A 18 -7.17 17.67 -4.90
CA PHE A 18 -6.95 19.10 -4.75
C PHE A 18 -6.86 19.57 -3.31
N GLN A 19 -7.53 18.88 -2.39
CA GLN A 19 -7.53 19.22 -0.97
C GLN A 19 -6.33 18.64 -0.22
N MET A 20 -5.60 17.72 -0.84
CA MET A 20 -4.41 17.10 -0.26
C MET A 20 -3.15 17.95 -0.52
N GLY A 21 -2.19 17.89 0.41
CA GLY A 21 -0.82 18.27 0.13
C GLY A 21 -0.19 17.32 -0.88
N ARG A 22 0.73 17.83 -1.69
CA ARG A 22 1.46 17.06 -2.72
C ARG A 22 2.94 17.34 -2.60
N GLU A 23 3.75 16.29 -2.50
CA GLU A 23 5.20 16.42 -2.41
C GLU A 23 5.90 15.46 -3.37
N ILE A 24 7.01 15.90 -3.91
CA ILE A 24 7.92 15.06 -4.70
C ILE A 24 8.95 14.47 -3.77
N ARG A 25 9.11 13.15 -3.83
CA ARG A 25 10.06 12.40 -3.01
C ARG A 25 10.79 11.38 -3.88
N PHE A 26 12.13 11.52 -3.98
CA PHE A 26 12.96 10.58 -4.71
C PHE A 26 13.45 9.41 -3.85
N ASP A 27 13.28 9.50 -2.55
CA ASP A 27 13.74 8.54 -1.54
C ASP A 27 12.72 7.45 -1.20
N ILE A 28 11.50 7.52 -1.72
CA ILE A 28 10.51 6.46 -1.55
C ILE A 28 10.68 5.38 -2.63
N THR A 29 10.46 4.14 -2.25
CA THR A 29 10.69 2.96 -3.08
C THR A 29 9.50 2.59 -3.98
N SER A 30 8.37 3.26 -3.82
CA SER A 30 7.16 3.11 -4.64
C SER A 30 6.88 4.36 -5.46
N ALA A 31 5.98 4.22 -6.45
CA ALA A 31 5.61 5.35 -7.32
C ALA A 31 4.89 6.47 -6.55
N SER A 32 4.17 6.12 -5.51
CA SER A 32 3.40 7.06 -4.68
C SER A 32 3.21 6.56 -3.27
N GLY A 33 2.67 7.43 -2.44
CA GLY A 33 2.19 7.08 -1.12
C GLY A 33 1.52 8.22 -0.39
N VAL A 34 1.02 7.97 0.78
CA VAL A 34 0.24 8.92 1.54
C VAL A 34 0.59 8.88 3.03
N ASN A 35 0.58 10.05 3.64
CA ASN A 35 0.73 10.20 5.08
C ASN A 35 -0.09 11.38 5.60
N PHE A 36 -0.21 11.46 6.92
CA PHE A 36 -0.83 12.58 7.61
C PHE A 36 0.27 13.47 8.21
N LYS A 37 0.42 14.66 7.67
CA LYS A 37 1.46 15.62 8.08
C LYS A 37 0.82 16.94 8.54
N GLY A 38 1.04 17.28 9.80
CA GLY A 38 0.32 18.40 10.41
C GLY A 38 -1.18 18.08 10.51
N ALA A 39 -2.02 18.91 9.91
CA ALA A 39 -3.48 18.75 9.89
C ALA A 39 -4.00 18.32 8.51
N LYS A 40 -3.15 17.82 7.62
CA LYS A 40 -3.50 17.46 6.25
C LYS A 40 -2.96 16.10 5.85
N TYR A 41 -3.69 15.43 4.97
CA TYR A 41 -3.15 14.32 4.21
C TYR A 41 -2.23 14.84 3.11
N VAL A 42 -1.09 14.19 2.94
CA VAL A 42 -0.11 14.50 1.91
C VAL A 42 0.11 13.27 1.05
N ILE A 43 0.00 13.42 -0.26
CA ILE A 43 0.38 12.39 -1.22
C ILE A 43 1.81 12.67 -1.71
N TYR A 44 2.62 11.63 -1.72
CA TYR A 44 4.00 11.67 -2.21
C TYR A 44 4.09 10.99 -3.57
N PHE A 45 4.93 11.53 -4.44
CA PHE A 45 5.23 10.95 -5.73
C PHE A 45 6.75 10.83 -5.91
N ASN A 46 7.19 9.64 -6.30
CA ASN A 46 8.51 9.47 -6.86
C ASN A 46 8.42 9.58 -8.38
N PRO A 47 8.89 10.67 -8.99
CA PRO A 47 8.69 10.89 -10.42
C PRO A 47 9.43 9.89 -11.30
N ILE A 48 10.54 9.32 -10.84
CA ILE A 48 11.27 8.29 -11.57
C ILE A 48 10.41 7.05 -11.80
N LEU A 49 9.62 6.66 -10.81
CA LEU A 49 8.74 5.49 -10.90
C LEU A 49 7.35 5.86 -11.45
N PHE A 50 6.79 6.97 -11.01
CA PHE A 50 5.45 7.39 -11.40
C PHE A 50 5.32 7.71 -12.89
N LEU A 51 6.32 8.39 -13.47
CA LEU A 51 6.30 8.76 -14.89
C LEU A 51 6.51 7.58 -15.84
N GLN A 52 6.89 6.41 -15.35
CA GLN A 52 6.94 5.17 -16.13
C GLN A 52 5.57 4.52 -16.32
N LEU A 53 4.57 4.95 -15.56
CA LEU A 53 3.22 4.42 -15.62
C LEU A 53 2.44 4.98 -16.82
N SER A 54 1.48 4.20 -17.32
CA SER A 54 0.50 4.72 -18.26
C SER A 54 -0.44 5.73 -17.56
N MET A 55 -1.16 6.53 -18.33
CA MET A 55 -2.12 7.48 -17.78
C MET A 55 -3.15 6.80 -16.86
N LYS A 56 -3.69 5.66 -17.30
CA LYS A 56 -4.65 4.88 -16.50
C LYS A 56 -4.05 4.29 -15.23
N GLN A 57 -2.81 3.83 -15.30
CA GLN A 57 -2.08 3.36 -14.12
C GLN A 57 -1.77 4.50 -13.14
N MET A 58 -1.45 5.70 -13.63
CA MET A 58 -1.28 6.89 -12.78
C MET A 58 -2.58 7.25 -12.07
N GLU A 59 -3.72 7.24 -12.76
CA GLU A 59 -5.04 7.47 -12.16
C GLU A 59 -5.34 6.45 -11.07
N THR A 60 -5.12 5.16 -11.36
CA THR A 60 -5.31 4.08 -10.40
C THR A 60 -4.41 4.22 -9.18
N THR A 61 -3.15 4.62 -9.37
CA THR A 61 -2.20 4.85 -8.29
C THR A 61 -2.69 5.95 -7.34
N ILE A 62 -3.23 7.04 -7.87
CA ILE A 62 -3.83 8.11 -7.07
C ILE A 62 -5.09 7.61 -6.33
N LYS A 63 -5.96 6.88 -7.01
CA LYS A 63 -7.15 6.27 -6.40
C LYS A 63 -6.78 5.31 -5.27
N HIS A 64 -5.73 4.52 -5.44
CA HIS A 64 -5.17 3.64 -4.43
C HIS A 64 -4.82 4.40 -3.14
N GLU A 65 -4.07 5.48 -3.24
CA GLU A 65 -3.68 6.28 -2.09
C GLU A 65 -4.90 6.94 -1.39
N ILE A 66 -5.86 7.43 -2.15
CA ILE A 66 -7.09 7.99 -1.62
C ILE A 66 -7.91 6.93 -0.87
N HIS A 67 -7.98 5.70 -1.39
CA HIS A 67 -8.66 4.60 -0.72
C HIS A 67 -8.02 4.22 0.62
N HIS A 68 -6.69 4.30 0.76
CA HIS A 68 -6.05 4.14 2.06
C HIS A 68 -6.54 5.18 3.08
N ILE A 69 -6.72 6.42 2.65
CA ILE A 69 -7.26 7.50 3.49
C ILE A 69 -8.72 7.21 3.87
N LEU A 70 -9.56 6.92 2.89
CA LEU A 70 -10.98 6.65 3.10
C LEU A 70 -11.23 5.44 4.01
N SER A 71 -10.35 4.45 3.95
CA SER A 71 -10.42 3.25 4.79
C SER A 71 -9.77 3.42 6.17
N LEU A 72 -9.28 4.61 6.49
CA LEU A 72 -8.59 4.93 7.74
C LEU A 72 -7.36 4.02 8.00
N HIS A 73 -6.69 3.58 6.94
CA HIS A 73 -5.61 2.61 7.04
C HIS A 73 -4.44 3.12 7.86
N LEU A 74 -4.12 4.41 7.83
CA LEU A 74 -3.06 5.00 8.66
C LEU A 74 -3.32 4.84 10.16
N SER A 75 -4.55 5.08 10.60
CA SER A 75 -4.94 4.91 12.01
C SER A 75 -5.03 3.44 12.39
N ARG A 76 -5.66 2.63 11.55
CA ARG A 76 -5.83 1.19 11.80
C ARG A 76 -4.50 0.45 11.81
N ALA A 77 -3.56 0.83 10.96
CA ALA A 77 -2.22 0.25 10.96
C ALA A 77 -1.50 0.46 12.31
N LYS A 78 -1.63 1.64 12.91
CA LYS A 78 -1.07 1.90 14.26
C LYS A 78 -1.64 0.96 15.32
N GLU A 79 -2.93 0.70 15.29
CA GLU A 79 -3.59 -0.20 16.25
C GLU A 79 -3.15 -1.66 16.03
N LEU A 80 -2.95 -2.07 14.78
CA LEU A 80 -2.58 -3.43 14.43
C LEU A 80 -1.10 -3.77 14.66
N LYS A 81 -0.23 -2.76 14.76
CA LYS A 81 1.22 -2.96 14.99
C LYS A 81 1.56 -3.76 16.23
N SER A 82 0.70 -3.77 17.25
CA SER A 82 0.90 -4.57 18.45
C SER A 82 0.68 -6.07 18.23
N LYS A 83 0.03 -6.46 17.15
CA LYS A 83 -0.38 -7.85 16.85
C LYS A 83 0.31 -8.44 15.64
N TYR A 84 0.60 -7.62 14.64
CA TYR A 84 1.07 -8.05 13.33
C TYR A 84 2.31 -7.27 12.92
N SER A 85 3.16 -7.89 12.09
CA SER A 85 4.32 -7.23 11.50
C SER A 85 3.90 -6.14 10.52
N THR A 86 4.78 -5.17 10.31
CA THR A 86 4.59 -4.12 9.30
C THR A 86 4.34 -4.70 7.91
N LEU A 87 5.06 -5.76 7.55
CA LEU A 87 4.88 -6.44 6.27
C LEU A 87 3.46 -7.01 6.12
N ALA A 88 2.97 -7.75 7.12
CA ALA A 88 1.61 -8.32 7.09
C ALA A 88 0.54 -7.24 6.97
N ILE A 89 0.68 -6.14 7.71
CA ILE A 89 -0.25 -5.01 7.68
C ILE A 89 -0.24 -4.34 6.30
N ASN A 90 0.93 -4.05 5.74
CA ASN A 90 1.05 -3.39 4.43
C ASN A 90 0.49 -4.23 3.29
N LEU A 91 0.82 -5.51 3.26
CA LEU A 91 0.23 -6.43 2.26
C LEU A 91 -1.29 -6.50 2.40
N ALA A 92 -1.81 -6.59 3.62
CA ALA A 92 -3.24 -6.65 3.89
C ALA A 92 -3.97 -5.36 3.46
N MET A 93 -3.41 -4.18 3.74
CA MET A 93 -3.98 -2.90 3.31
C MET A 93 -4.06 -2.79 1.79
N ASP A 94 -3.01 -3.19 1.09
CA ASP A 94 -2.98 -3.15 -0.38
C ASP A 94 -3.96 -4.15 -0.99
N ILE A 95 -4.07 -5.36 -0.44
CA ILE A 95 -5.07 -6.34 -0.87
C ILE A 95 -6.49 -5.77 -0.75
N VAL A 96 -6.81 -5.16 0.39
CA VAL A 96 -8.14 -4.56 0.61
C VAL A 96 -8.45 -3.50 -0.46
N VAL A 97 -7.53 -2.60 -0.72
CA VAL A 97 -7.74 -1.50 -1.68
C VAL A 97 -7.75 -2.00 -3.12
N ASN A 98 -6.77 -2.82 -3.50
CA ASN A 98 -6.54 -3.18 -4.90
C ASN A 98 -7.63 -4.07 -5.49
N GLN A 99 -8.41 -4.76 -4.67
CA GLN A 99 -9.56 -5.55 -5.14
C GLN A 99 -10.65 -4.71 -5.82
N TYR A 100 -10.70 -3.41 -5.53
CA TYR A 100 -11.69 -2.47 -6.07
C TYR A 100 -11.18 -1.61 -7.22
N LEU A 101 -9.94 -1.80 -7.64
CA LEU A 101 -9.27 -0.97 -8.64
C LEU A 101 -8.95 -1.74 -9.91
N ASP A 102 -9.14 -1.05 -11.05
CA ASP A 102 -8.74 -1.53 -12.37
C ASP A 102 -7.43 -0.86 -12.80
N ASN A 103 -6.76 -1.44 -13.80
CA ASN A 103 -5.51 -0.90 -14.37
C ASN A 103 -4.37 -0.74 -13.35
N LEU A 104 -4.23 -1.69 -12.45
CA LEU A 104 -3.13 -1.72 -11.51
C LEU A 104 -1.78 -1.84 -12.23
N PRO A 105 -0.73 -1.16 -11.75
CA PRO A 105 0.64 -1.41 -12.20
C PRO A 105 1.03 -2.89 -12.06
N PRO A 106 1.96 -3.41 -12.90
CA PRO A 106 2.26 -4.86 -12.95
C PRO A 106 2.80 -5.45 -11.65
N TYR A 107 3.43 -4.63 -10.80
CA TYR A 107 4.05 -5.04 -9.53
C TYR A 107 3.13 -4.80 -8.33
N SER A 108 1.87 -4.46 -8.55
CA SER A 108 0.92 -4.20 -7.47
C SER A 108 0.63 -5.44 -6.64
N THR A 109 0.48 -5.26 -5.34
CA THR A 109 0.07 -6.33 -4.43
C THR A 109 -1.39 -6.68 -4.66
N THR A 110 -1.64 -7.93 -5.06
CA THR A 110 -2.99 -8.45 -5.30
C THR A 110 -3.28 -9.66 -4.41
N LEU A 111 -4.55 -9.94 -4.16
CA LEU A 111 -4.97 -11.11 -3.42
C LEU A 111 -4.41 -12.41 -4.03
N ASN A 112 -4.53 -12.57 -5.34
CA ASN A 112 -4.02 -13.76 -6.03
C ASN A 112 -2.49 -13.84 -5.96
N GLY A 113 -1.80 -12.71 -6.10
CA GLY A 113 -0.34 -12.66 -5.99
C GLY A 113 0.15 -13.10 -4.63
N VAL A 114 -0.46 -12.61 -3.55
CA VAL A 114 -0.11 -12.97 -2.18
C VAL A 114 -0.50 -14.43 -1.87
N ASN A 115 -1.68 -14.87 -2.28
CA ASN A 115 -2.09 -16.27 -2.15
C ASN A 115 -1.09 -17.22 -2.81
N ASN A 116 -0.65 -16.90 -4.02
CA ASN A 116 0.32 -17.72 -4.74
C ASN A 116 1.72 -17.69 -4.09
N LYS A 117 2.17 -16.51 -3.68
CA LYS A 117 3.51 -16.35 -3.08
C LYS A 117 3.67 -17.10 -1.75
N TYR A 118 2.65 -17.03 -0.91
CA TYR A 118 2.67 -17.58 0.45
C TYR A 118 1.87 -18.89 0.57
N ASN A 119 1.43 -19.47 -0.53
CA ASN A 119 0.61 -20.69 -0.56
C ASN A 119 -0.64 -20.60 0.34
N LEU A 120 -1.27 -19.44 0.34
CA LEU A 120 -2.50 -19.15 1.07
C LEU A 120 -3.73 -19.33 0.18
N ASN A 121 -4.88 -19.47 0.80
CA ASN A 121 -6.18 -19.54 0.13
C ASN A 121 -7.15 -18.54 0.77
N MET A 122 -6.76 -17.27 0.77
CA MET A 122 -7.58 -16.19 1.32
C MET A 122 -8.72 -15.86 0.38
N GLU A 123 -9.89 -15.61 0.94
CA GLU A 123 -11.09 -15.25 0.20
C GLU A 123 -11.11 -13.75 -0.12
N ALA A 124 -11.77 -13.41 -1.24
CA ALA A 124 -11.92 -12.01 -1.67
C ALA A 124 -12.88 -11.21 -0.76
N TYR A 125 -12.69 -9.90 -0.76
CA TYR A 125 -13.55 -8.91 -0.12
C TYR A 125 -13.72 -9.08 1.40
N ASN A 126 -12.66 -9.53 2.05
CA ASN A 126 -12.58 -9.60 3.51
C ASN A 126 -11.96 -8.34 4.12
N THR A 127 -11.89 -8.32 5.44
CA THR A 127 -11.38 -7.18 6.21
C THR A 127 -9.86 -7.11 6.23
N LEU A 128 -9.34 -5.95 6.58
CA LEU A 128 -7.90 -5.75 6.82
C LEU A 128 -7.36 -6.74 7.86
N GLU A 129 -8.10 -6.91 8.95
CA GLU A 129 -7.73 -7.80 10.05
C GLU A 129 -7.66 -9.27 9.61
N TYR A 130 -8.59 -9.70 8.77
CA TYR A 130 -8.60 -11.05 8.20
C TYR A 130 -7.31 -11.32 7.39
N TYR A 131 -6.94 -10.41 6.49
CA TYR A 131 -5.75 -10.58 5.68
C TYR A 131 -4.47 -10.48 6.51
N ALA A 132 -4.39 -9.53 7.42
CA ALA A 132 -3.23 -9.36 8.29
C ALA A 132 -2.99 -10.61 9.15
N GLU A 133 -4.04 -11.20 9.73
CA GLU A 133 -3.96 -12.41 10.53
C GLU A 133 -3.47 -13.62 9.70
N LYS A 134 -4.06 -13.83 8.52
CA LYS A 134 -3.69 -14.94 7.65
C LYS A 134 -2.25 -14.85 7.15
N ILE A 135 -1.82 -13.66 6.75
CA ILE A 135 -0.45 -13.42 6.30
C ILE A 135 0.53 -13.59 7.45
N GLN A 136 0.24 -13.00 8.62
CA GLN A 136 1.11 -13.12 9.79
C GLN A 136 1.28 -14.59 10.22
N SER A 137 0.21 -15.36 10.26
CA SER A 137 0.28 -16.76 10.62
C SER A 137 1.20 -17.58 9.68
N GLU A 138 1.22 -17.25 8.40
CA GLU A 138 2.12 -17.89 7.45
C GLU A 138 3.56 -17.43 7.61
N LEU A 139 3.79 -16.13 7.85
CA LEU A 139 5.13 -15.60 8.12
C LEU A 139 5.75 -16.23 9.38
N ASP A 140 4.96 -16.40 10.44
CA ASP A 140 5.41 -17.07 11.68
C ASP A 140 5.82 -18.52 11.42
N LEU A 141 5.07 -19.27 10.59
CA LEU A 141 5.43 -20.64 10.20
C LEU A 141 6.72 -20.69 9.38
N MET A 142 6.92 -19.74 8.48
CA MET A 142 8.15 -19.66 7.68
C MET A 142 9.38 -19.36 8.53
N GLU A 143 9.25 -18.51 9.56
CA GLU A 143 10.34 -18.22 10.50
C GLU A 143 10.70 -19.45 11.35
N GLU A 144 9.73 -20.25 11.78
CA GLU A 144 9.96 -21.50 12.51
C GLU A 144 10.71 -22.55 11.66
N ASP A 145 10.43 -22.60 10.36
CA ASP A 145 11.12 -23.52 9.43
C ASP A 145 12.54 -23.04 9.08
N ASP A 146 12.81 -21.74 9.13
CA ASP A 146 14.10 -21.12 8.75
C ASP A 146 15.15 -21.12 9.88
N GLU A 147 14.79 -21.43 11.12
CA GLU A 147 15.77 -21.68 12.18
C GLU A 147 16.68 -22.89 11.89
N GLY A 148 16.51 -23.52 10.74
CA GLY A 148 17.29 -24.65 10.21
C GLY A 148 18.26 -24.35 9.07
N GLU A 149 18.15 -23.25 8.34
CA GLU A 149 19.04 -22.92 7.22
C GLU A 149 19.22 -21.39 7.07
N GLU A 150 20.43 -20.91 7.37
CA GLU A 150 20.85 -19.56 6.99
C GLU A 150 20.92 -19.45 5.47
N ASP A 151 20.02 -18.72 4.84
CA ASP A 151 20.27 -18.15 3.51
C ASP A 151 19.59 -16.78 3.29
N ASP A 152 20.43 -15.90 2.82
CA ASP A 152 20.27 -14.49 2.55
C ASP A 152 19.29 -14.26 1.39
N SER A 153 18.03 -14.00 1.65
CA SER A 153 17.10 -13.57 0.61
C SER A 153 16.70 -12.10 0.79
N GLN A 154 17.42 -11.27 0.08
CA GLN A 154 17.00 -9.92 -0.26
C GLN A 154 15.65 -9.95 -0.98
N MET A 155 14.57 -9.84 -0.26
CA MET A 155 13.27 -9.51 -0.86
C MET A 155 12.44 -8.71 0.12
N THR A 156 12.00 -7.56 -0.33
CA THR A 156 10.92 -6.72 0.23
C THR A 156 11.30 -5.35 0.75
N ASP A 157 12.28 -4.73 0.13
CA ASP A 157 12.69 -3.37 0.50
C ASP A 157 11.73 -2.27 0.03
N SER A 158 10.70 -2.60 -0.74
CA SER A 158 9.94 -1.56 -1.45
C SER A 158 8.65 -1.09 -0.79
N MET A 159 8.12 -1.80 0.19
CA MET A 159 6.86 -1.42 0.86
C MET A 159 7.00 -1.18 2.37
N GLU A 160 8.02 -1.73 3.04
CA GLU A 160 8.18 -1.60 4.49
C GLU A 160 8.42 -0.16 4.94
N ASP A 161 9.09 0.65 4.13
CA ASP A 161 9.42 2.04 4.48
C ASP A 161 8.24 3.00 4.38
N PHE A 162 7.14 2.60 3.75
CA PHE A 162 6.09 3.51 3.34
C PHE A 162 5.08 3.80 4.45
N TYR A 163 4.73 2.80 5.25
CA TYR A 163 3.74 2.89 6.31
C TYR A 163 4.34 2.72 7.71
N ASP A 164 5.66 2.91 7.86
CA ASP A 164 6.28 2.91 9.18
C ASP A 164 6.12 4.29 9.85
N PRO A 165 5.23 4.43 10.85
CA PRO A 165 5.00 5.71 11.53
C PRO A 165 6.23 6.21 12.29
N GLU A 166 7.18 5.35 12.65
CA GLU A 166 8.39 5.75 13.37
C GLU A 166 9.41 6.41 12.46
N LYS A 167 9.54 5.93 11.21
CA LYS A 167 10.40 6.55 10.19
C LYS A 167 9.85 7.87 9.65
N MET A 168 8.57 8.13 9.83
CA MET A 168 7.90 9.35 9.37
C MET A 168 7.84 10.46 10.43
N HIS A 169 8.22 10.18 11.68
CA HIS A 169 8.24 11.18 12.74
C HIS A 169 9.49 12.07 12.75
N ASP A 170 10.56 11.68 12.07
CA ASP A 170 11.83 12.41 12.04
C ASP A 170 11.98 13.34 10.82
N MET A 171 10.87 13.68 10.19
CA MET A 171 10.91 14.66 9.08
C MET A 171 9.96 15.82 9.32
#